data_5dc432ed1551ae25156682a44bfe1fe9
#
_entry.id   5dc432ed1551ae25156682a44bfe1fe9
#
_cell.length_a   1.000
_cell.length_b   1.000
_cell.length_c   1.000
_cell.angle_alpha   90.00
_cell.angle_beta   90.00
_cell.angle_gamma   90.00
#
_symmetry.space_group_name_H-M   'P 1'
#
loop_
_entity.id
_entity.type
_entity.pdbx_description
1 polymer ?
#
loop_
_entity_poly.entity_id
_entity_poly.type
_entity_poly.pdbx_seq_one_letter_code
_entity_poly.pdbx_strand_id
1 'polypeptide(L)'
;MSQWLFEKEDYRPVSNNTAYVDKSINSLLKILSKIKYINTGLKKKSYYFVNPFIKFIFTLVLVIMITYTRNFYSLAYVFGVVLFLLLNIHKNDVLKSVNIGFIAFLGNLVVLLPSILQGQNNSGLIIFKSVLMVLSLNIFIFTTKWNHITRALKFLKIPDIFIFIMDITIKYIVSFAEISLEMLSALKIKMIGHNKNSNHN
;
A
#
# COMPACT_ATOMS: atom_id res chain seq x y z
N MET A 1 47.72 -35.62 14.49
CA MET A 1 46.31 -35.18 14.56
C MET A 1 46.30 -33.73 14.97
N SER A 2 45.78 -32.85 14.12
CA SER A 2 45.89 -31.40 14.27
C SER A 2 44.99 -30.89 15.41
N GLN A 3 45.56 -30.29 16.43
CA GLN A 3 44.89 -29.74 17.62
C GLN A 3 43.87 -28.63 17.34
N TRP A 4 43.96 -27.99 16.18
CA TRP A 4 43.03 -26.91 15.76
C TRP A 4 41.56 -27.35 15.58
N LEU A 5 41.29 -28.67 15.44
CA LEU A 5 39.97 -29.23 15.33
C LEU A 5 39.14 -29.22 16.63
N PHE A 6 39.79 -29.03 17.76
CA PHE A 6 39.17 -29.07 19.09
C PHE A 6 39.12 -27.70 19.78
N GLU A 7 39.61 -26.65 19.13
CA GLU A 7 39.50 -25.30 19.62
C GLU A 7 38.07 -24.79 19.39
N LYS A 8 37.26 -24.72 20.45
CA LYS A 8 35.97 -24.07 20.43
C LYS A 8 36.20 -22.58 20.15
N GLU A 9 35.95 -22.14 18.92
CA GLU A 9 35.87 -20.72 18.63
C GLU A 9 34.71 -20.11 19.42
N ASP A 10 35.05 -19.30 20.45
CA ASP A 10 34.08 -18.55 21.25
C ASP A 10 33.58 -17.34 20.40
N TYR A 11 32.71 -17.63 19.43
CA TYR A 11 32.15 -16.62 18.55
C TYR A 11 31.13 -15.78 19.33
N ARG A 12 31.51 -14.56 19.71
CA ARG A 12 30.60 -13.56 20.26
C ARG A 12 30.23 -12.57 19.19
N PRO A 13 28.99 -12.60 18.66
CA PRO A 13 28.55 -11.61 17.70
C PRO A 13 28.45 -10.22 18.34
N VAL A 14 29.21 -9.25 17.84
CA VAL A 14 29.14 -7.85 18.27
C VAL A 14 27.87 -7.24 17.70
N SER A 15 26.94 -6.86 18.59
CA SER A 15 25.52 -6.66 18.26
C SER A 15 25.11 -5.27 17.74
N ASN A 16 25.96 -4.24 17.76
CA ASN A 16 25.47 -2.86 17.63
C ASN A 16 25.35 -2.30 16.19
N ASN A 17 26.13 -2.78 15.21
CA ASN A 17 26.03 -2.24 13.84
C ASN A 17 25.10 -3.04 12.92
N THR A 18 24.75 -4.27 13.28
CA THR A 18 23.84 -5.12 12.48
C THR A 18 22.37 -4.73 12.66
N ALA A 19 21.99 -4.13 13.78
CA ALA A 19 20.59 -3.78 14.08
C ALA A 19 19.97 -2.82 13.06
N TYR A 20 20.74 -1.87 12.53
CA TYR A 20 20.27 -0.95 11.50
C TYR A 20 20.06 -1.66 10.15
N VAL A 21 21.01 -2.52 9.77
CA VAL A 21 20.94 -3.30 8.54
C VAL A 21 19.78 -4.29 8.61
N ASP A 22 19.58 -4.96 9.74
CA ASP A 22 18.46 -5.87 9.97
C ASP A 22 17.11 -5.16 9.91
N LYS A 23 17.01 -3.96 10.46
CA LYS A 23 15.81 -3.13 10.37
C LYS A 23 15.51 -2.73 8.92
N SER A 24 16.53 -2.37 8.15
CA SER A 24 16.42 -2.03 6.73
C SER A 24 15.99 -3.24 5.89
N ILE A 25 16.61 -4.41 6.09
CA ILE A 25 16.24 -5.67 5.42
C ILE A 25 14.78 -6.02 5.73
N ASN A 26 14.36 -5.99 7.00
CA ASN A 26 13.00 -6.30 7.39
C ASN A 26 11.97 -5.31 6.80
N SER A 27 12.35 -4.04 6.66
CA SER A 27 11.50 -3.03 6.02
C SER A 27 11.33 -3.30 4.53
N LEU A 28 12.41 -3.63 3.81
CA LEU A 28 12.37 -4.00 2.39
C LEU A 28 11.59 -5.29 2.15
N LEU A 29 11.80 -6.33 2.98
CA LEU A 29 11.02 -7.56 2.92
C LEU A 29 9.52 -7.30 3.11
N LYS A 30 9.15 -6.42 4.03
CA LYS A 30 7.77 -5.99 4.23
C LYS A 30 7.19 -5.30 2.99
N ILE A 31 7.96 -4.43 2.33
CA ILE A 31 7.55 -3.73 1.12
C ILE A 31 7.38 -4.74 -0.04
N LEU A 32 8.37 -5.62 -0.26
CA LEU A 32 8.31 -6.64 -1.31
C LEU A 32 7.14 -7.60 -1.12
N SER A 33 6.93 -8.09 0.11
CA SER A 33 5.80 -8.96 0.40
C SER A 33 4.46 -8.27 0.14
N LYS A 34 4.37 -6.97 0.42
CA LYS A 34 3.17 -6.16 0.15
C LYS A 34 2.93 -5.96 -1.35
N ILE A 35 3.99 -5.69 -2.13
CA ILE A 35 3.89 -5.55 -3.61
C ILE A 35 3.52 -6.89 -4.24
N LYS A 36 4.15 -7.99 -3.82
CA LYS A 36 3.83 -9.34 -4.29
C LYS A 36 2.39 -9.74 -3.94
N TYR A 37 1.91 -9.36 -2.76
CA TYR A 37 0.52 -9.58 -2.35
C TYR A 37 -0.48 -8.83 -3.24
N ILE A 38 -0.20 -7.59 -3.65
CA ILE A 38 -1.03 -6.80 -4.56
C ILE A 38 -1.15 -7.48 -5.93
N ASN A 39 -0.09 -8.16 -6.40
CA ASN A 39 -0.09 -8.85 -7.69
C ASN A 39 -0.69 -10.26 -7.65
N THR A 40 -0.56 -11.00 -6.54
CA THR A 40 -0.94 -12.43 -6.46
C THR A 40 -2.17 -12.71 -5.61
N GLY A 41 -2.52 -11.84 -4.71
CA GLY A 41 -3.39 -12.10 -3.55
C GLY A 41 -4.87 -11.75 -3.71
N LEU A 42 -5.54 -11.98 -4.86
CA LEU A 42 -7.00 -11.83 -4.90
C LEU A 42 -7.69 -13.01 -4.22
N LYS A 43 -8.29 -12.75 -3.07
CA LYS A 43 -9.10 -13.72 -2.32
C LYS A 43 -10.45 -13.93 -3.01
N LYS A 44 -10.93 -15.18 -2.99
CA LYS A 44 -12.20 -15.64 -3.58
C LYS A 44 -13.42 -15.00 -2.89
N LYS A 45 -13.90 -13.83 -3.34
CA LYS A 45 -15.22 -13.29 -3.03
C LYS A 45 -15.88 -12.77 -4.31
N SER A 46 -17.19 -12.72 -4.37
CA SER A 46 -17.99 -12.45 -5.57
C SER A 46 -17.59 -11.16 -6.29
N TYR A 47 -17.30 -10.09 -5.54
CA TYR A 47 -16.90 -8.80 -6.13
C TYR A 47 -15.54 -8.86 -6.85
N TYR A 48 -14.65 -9.80 -6.51
CA TYR A 48 -13.35 -9.94 -7.17
C TYR A 48 -13.44 -10.47 -8.60
N PHE A 49 -14.53 -11.12 -8.97
CA PHE A 49 -14.77 -11.69 -10.30
C PHE A 49 -15.38 -10.70 -11.31
N VAL A 50 -15.84 -9.53 -10.86
CA VAL A 50 -16.39 -8.49 -11.75
C VAL A 50 -15.28 -7.97 -12.65
N ASN A 51 -15.60 -7.70 -13.92
CA ASN A 51 -14.64 -7.14 -14.88
C ASN A 51 -13.98 -5.86 -14.32
N PRO A 52 -12.64 -5.79 -14.27
CA PRO A 52 -11.92 -4.65 -13.71
C PRO A 52 -12.25 -3.32 -14.35
N PHE A 53 -12.57 -3.32 -15.64
CA PHE A 53 -12.99 -2.13 -16.38
C PHE A 53 -14.31 -1.57 -15.85
N ILE A 54 -15.29 -2.44 -15.62
CA ILE A 54 -16.59 -2.03 -15.05
C ILE A 54 -16.41 -1.43 -13.67
N LYS A 55 -15.56 -2.04 -12.83
CA LYS A 55 -15.22 -1.50 -11.50
C LYS A 55 -14.57 -0.12 -11.59
N PHE A 56 -13.67 0.06 -12.54
CA PHE A 56 -12.97 1.33 -12.73
C PHE A 56 -13.97 2.44 -13.11
N ILE A 57 -14.83 2.19 -14.11
CA ILE A 57 -15.86 3.14 -14.52
C ILE A 57 -16.83 3.41 -13.36
N PHE A 58 -17.26 2.35 -12.67
CA PHE A 58 -18.18 2.49 -11.54
C PHE A 58 -17.59 3.35 -10.41
N THR A 59 -16.32 3.16 -10.06
CA THR A 59 -15.64 4.01 -9.07
C THR A 59 -15.49 5.45 -9.53
N LEU A 60 -15.19 5.68 -10.80
CA LEU A 60 -15.17 7.04 -11.37
C LEU A 60 -16.52 7.72 -11.27
N VAL A 61 -17.59 7.03 -11.67
CA VAL A 61 -18.95 7.54 -11.56
C VAL A 61 -19.31 7.85 -10.11
N LEU A 62 -18.96 6.97 -9.17
CA LEU A 62 -19.18 7.21 -7.74
C LEU A 62 -18.45 8.48 -7.26
N VAL A 63 -17.18 8.65 -7.61
CA VAL A 63 -16.40 9.83 -7.21
C VAL A 63 -17.00 11.12 -7.78
N ILE A 64 -17.43 11.09 -9.06
CA ILE A 64 -18.12 12.23 -9.70
C ILE A 64 -19.45 12.53 -9.00
N MET A 65 -20.25 11.51 -8.70
CA MET A 65 -21.50 11.64 -7.96
C MET A 65 -21.29 12.25 -6.57
N ILE A 66 -20.29 11.79 -5.79
CA ILE A 66 -19.94 12.34 -4.47
C ILE A 66 -19.57 13.82 -4.60
N THR A 67 -18.79 14.18 -5.61
CA THR A 67 -18.31 15.56 -5.82
C THR A 67 -19.47 16.49 -6.13
N TYR A 68 -20.37 16.08 -7.03
CA TYR A 68 -21.49 16.90 -7.53
C TYR A 68 -22.63 17.04 -6.50
N THR A 69 -22.79 16.05 -5.62
CA THR A 69 -23.87 16.02 -4.63
C THR A 69 -23.73 17.17 -3.63
N ARG A 70 -24.76 18.01 -3.49
CA ARG A 70 -24.86 19.08 -2.48
C ARG A 70 -25.84 18.75 -1.36
N ASN A 71 -26.78 17.84 -1.61
CA ASN A 71 -27.84 17.49 -0.68
C ASN A 71 -27.44 16.32 0.24
N PHE A 72 -27.78 16.44 1.49
CA PHE A 72 -27.52 15.39 2.50
C PHE A 72 -28.18 14.04 2.15
N TYR A 73 -29.40 14.06 1.62
CA TYR A 73 -30.11 12.84 1.22
C TYR A 73 -29.42 12.06 0.11
N SER A 74 -28.94 12.76 -0.91
CA SER A 74 -28.18 12.11 -2.00
C SER A 74 -26.85 11.56 -1.50
N LEU A 75 -26.22 12.22 -0.53
CA LEU A 75 -24.98 11.75 0.09
C LEU A 75 -25.21 10.48 0.92
N ALA A 76 -26.35 10.40 1.64
CA ALA A 76 -26.74 9.20 2.37
C ALA A 76 -26.98 8.00 1.46
N TYR A 77 -27.56 8.21 0.27
CA TYR A 77 -27.72 7.18 -0.76
C TYR A 77 -26.36 6.62 -1.22
N VAL A 78 -25.43 7.51 -1.56
CA VAL A 78 -24.07 7.10 -1.98
C VAL A 78 -23.33 6.39 -0.85
N PHE A 79 -23.50 6.82 0.39
CA PHE A 79 -22.96 6.12 1.56
C PHE A 79 -23.50 4.69 1.65
N GLY A 80 -24.80 4.49 1.44
CA GLY A 80 -25.44 3.17 1.38
C GLY A 80 -24.80 2.27 0.33
N VAL A 81 -24.53 2.80 -0.88
CA VAL A 81 -23.87 2.07 -1.96
C VAL A 81 -22.44 1.68 -1.56
N VAL A 82 -21.66 2.60 -0.99
CA VAL A 82 -20.29 2.32 -0.51
C VAL A 82 -20.29 1.28 0.60
N LEU A 83 -21.24 1.35 1.54
CA LEU A 83 -21.43 0.34 2.59
C LEU A 83 -21.74 -1.04 2.01
N PHE A 84 -22.66 -1.12 1.06
CA PHE A 84 -23.00 -2.36 0.36
C PHE A 84 -21.76 -2.98 -0.33
N LEU A 85 -20.94 -2.16 -0.98
CA LEU A 85 -19.69 -2.63 -1.57
C LEU A 85 -18.70 -3.14 -0.52
N LEU A 86 -18.56 -2.45 0.62
CA LEU A 86 -17.70 -2.87 1.73
C LEU A 86 -18.09 -4.24 2.29
N LEU A 87 -19.40 -4.52 2.44
CA LEU A 87 -19.89 -5.81 2.90
C LEU A 87 -19.54 -6.96 1.97
N ASN A 88 -19.40 -6.69 0.67
CA ASN A 88 -19.02 -7.66 -0.35
C ASN A 88 -17.51 -7.92 -0.44
N ILE A 89 -16.69 -7.24 0.36
CA ILE A 89 -15.24 -7.41 0.41
C ILE A 89 -14.85 -8.33 1.58
N HIS A 90 -13.65 -8.91 1.52
CA HIS A 90 -13.14 -9.77 2.59
C HIS A 90 -12.91 -8.98 3.89
N LYS A 91 -13.27 -9.55 5.05
CA LYS A 91 -13.21 -8.87 6.37
C LYS A 91 -11.88 -8.16 6.67
N ASN A 92 -10.75 -8.78 6.31
CA ASN A 92 -9.42 -8.19 6.55
C ASN A 92 -9.16 -6.93 5.69
N ASP A 93 -9.73 -6.87 4.48
CA ASP A 93 -9.56 -5.74 3.57
C ASP A 93 -10.55 -4.62 3.93
N VAL A 94 -11.73 -4.97 4.47
CA VAL A 94 -12.68 -4.02 5.09
C VAL A 94 -12.03 -3.30 6.27
N LEU A 95 -11.39 -4.05 7.19
CA LEU A 95 -10.76 -3.45 8.36
C LEU A 95 -9.65 -2.46 7.97
N LYS A 96 -8.84 -2.82 6.95
CA LYS A 96 -7.82 -1.93 6.41
C LYS A 96 -8.42 -0.69 5.75
N SER A 97 -9.50 -0.85 4.98
CA SER A 97 -10.19 0.25 4.31
C SER A 97 -10.79 1.23 5.31
N VAL A 98 -11.44 0.72 6.37
CA VAL A 98 -12.00 1.54 7.45
C VAL A 98 -10.90 2.28 8.21
N ASN A 99 -9.76 1.62 8.49
CA ASN A 99 -8.63 2.26 9.18
C ASN A 99 -8.03 3.40 8.35
N ILE A 100 -7.90 3.22 7.02
CA ILE A 100 -7.45 4.28 6.11
C ILE A 100 -8.49 5.41 6.04
N GLY A 101 -9.78 5.07 6.02
CA GLY A 101 -10.88 6.03 6.09
C GLY A 101 -10.85 6.87 7.38
N PHE A 102 -10.53 6.25 8.52
CA PHE A 102 -10.38 6.93 9.79
C PHE A 102 -9.17 7.87 9.82
N ILE A 103 -8.04 7.46 9.25
CA ILE A 103 -6.86 8.34 9.10
C ILE A 103 -7.20 9.52 8.19
N ALA A 104 -7.90 9.28 7.09
CA ALA A 104 -8.36 10.35 6.19
C ALA A 104 -9.34 11.31 6.90
N PHE A 105 -10.23 10.81 7.74
CA PHE A 105 -11.12 11.62 8.56
C PHE A 105 -10.34 12.55 9.50
N LEU A 106 -9.36 12.01 10.24
CA LEU A 106 -8.50 12.81 11.13
C LEU A 106 -7.71 13.87 10.37
N GLY A 107 -7.12 13.51 9.22
CA GLY A 107 -6.38 14.45 8.37
C GLY A 107 -7.26 15.59 7.86
N ASN A 108 -8.47 15.28 7.38
CA ASN A 108 -9.43 16.28 6.94
C ASN A 108 -9.91 17.18 8.09
N LEU A 109 -10.08 16.62 9.29
CA LEU A 109 -10.47 17.38 10.46
C LEU A 109 -9.43 18.44 10.80
N VAL A 110 -8.14 18.09 10.78
CA VAL A 110 -7.03 19.03 11.02
C VAL A 110 -7.01 20.15 9.97
N VAL A 111 -7.15 19.79 8.67
CA VAL A 111 -7.10 20.78 7.57
C VAL A 111 -8.31 21.72 7.60
N LEU A 112 -9.50 21.23 7.94
CA LEU A 112 -10.73 22.02 7.95
C LEU A 112 -11.03 22.66 9.32
N LEU A 113 -10.16 22.47 10.30
CA LEU A 113 -10.31 23.06 11.63
C LEU A 113 -10.49 24.60 11.59
N PRO A 114 -9.72 25.38 10.81
CA PRO A 114 -9.95 26.82 10.70
C PRO A 114 -11.33 27.17 10.12
N SER A 115 -11.83 26.41 9.15
CA SER A 115 -13.14 26.62 8.52
C SER A 115 -14.29 26.31 9.50
N ILE A 116 -14.12 25.31 10.35
CA ILE A 116 -15.09 24.96 11.41
C ILE A 116 -15.14 26.08 12.45
N LEU A 117 -13.98 26.60 12.88
CA LEU A 117 -13.90 27.71 13.85
C LEU A 117 -14.52 29.02 13.32
N GLN A 118 -14.50 29.25 12.02
CA GLN A 118 -15.17 30.39 11.36
C GLN A 118 -16.69 30.17 11.19
N GLY A 119 -17.25 29.04 11.68
CA GLY A 119 -18.69 28.80 11.64
C GLY A 119 -19.25 28.48 10.23
N GLN A 120 -18.42 28.04 9.29
CA GLN A 120 -18.90 27.65 7.97
C GLN A 120 -19.69 26.32 8.03
N ASN A 121 -20.99 26.38 7.80
CA ASN A 121 -21.92 25.25 7.90
C ASN A 121 -21.62 24.08 6.95
N ASN A 122 -20.81 24.28 5.91
CA ASN A 122 -20.51 23.27 4.89
C ASN A 122 -19.28 22.39 5.20
N SER A 123 -18.50 22.74 6.22
CA SER A 123 -17.24 22.01 6.55
C SER A 123 -17.48 20.53 6.87
N GLY A 124 -18.54 20.21 7.58
CA GLY A 124 -18.91 18.83 7.89
C GLY A 124 -19.26 17.99 6.65
N LEU A 125 -19.95 18.59 5.67
CA LEU A 125 -20.26 17.92 4.40
C LEU A 125 -18.99 17.63 3.60
N ILE A 126 -18.00 18.53 3.61
CA ILE A 126 -16.73 18.36 2.91
C ILE A 126 -15.94 17.20 3.53
N ILE A 127 -15.85 17.13 4.86
CA ILE A 127 -15.19 16.02 5.56
C ILE A 127 -15.85 14.70 5.19
N PHE A 128 -17.17 14.61 5.26
CA PHE A 128 -17.90 13.38 4.97
C PHE A 128 -17.71 12.94 3.52
N LYS A 129 -17.77 13.86 2.55
CA LYS A 129 -17.51 13.59 1.13
C LYS A 129 -16.10 13.04 0.90
N SER A 130 -15.08 13.67 1.49
CA SER A 130 -13.70 13.24 1.31
C SER A 130 -13.44 11.83 1.87
N VAL A 131 -14.03 11.51 3.02
CA VAL A 131 -13.96 10.15 3.58
C VAL A 131 -14.63 9.13 2.66
N LEU A 132 -15.81 9.45 2.09
CA LEU A 132 -16.49 8.58 1.15
C LEU A 132 -15.67 8.35 -0.14
N MET A 133 -15.02 9.40 -0.66
CA MET A 133 -14.12 9.27 -1.82
C MET A 133 -12.95 8.34 -1.51
N VAL A 134 -12.30 8.52 -0.35
CA VAL A 134 -11.18 7.66 0.08
C VAL A 134 -11.64 6.21 0.24
N LEU A 135 -12.80 5.96 0.87
CA LEU A 135 -13.33 4.60 1.01
C LEU A 135 -13.64 3.96 -0.35
N SER A 136 -14.26 4.70 -1.28
CA SER A 136 -14.57 4.25 -2.64
C SER A 136 -13.30 3.83 -3.40
N LEU A 137 -12.25 4.66 -3.34
CA LEU A 137 -10.96 4.37 -3.96
C LEU A 137 -10.25 3.17 -3.32
N ASN A 138 -10.29 3.05 -1.99
CA ASN A 138 -9.71 1.91 -1.29
C ASN A 138 -10.37 0.59 -1.69
N ILE A 139 -11.71 0.57 -1.82
CA ILE A 139 -12.46 -0.59 -2.31
C ILE A 139 -11.92 -1.02 -3.67
N PHE A 140 -11.75 -0.08 -4.59
CA PHE A 140 -11.23 -0.34 -5.93
C PHE A 140 -9.79 -0.89 -5.88
N ILE A 141 -8.88 -0.27 -5.11
CA ILE A 141 -7.47 -0.69 -5.00
C ILE A 141 -7.35 -2.09 -4.41
N PHE A 142 -8.10 -2.43 -3.36
CA PHE A 142 -8.03 -3.76 -2.74
C PHE A 142 -8.68 -4.87 -3.56
N THR A 143 -9.56 -4.52 -4.49
CA THR A 143 -10.29 -5.50 -5.31
C THR A 143 -9.74 -5.66 -6.72
N THR A 144 -8.78 -4.81 -7.14
CA THR A 144 -8.28 -4.79 -8.51
C THR A 144 -6.77 -4.94 -8.56
N LYS A 145 -6.26 -5.86 -9.39
CA LYS A 145 -4.81 -6.03 -9.61
C LYS A 145 -4.27 -4.89 -10.46
N TRP A 146 -2.99 -4.56 -10.26
CA TRP A 146 -2.32 -3.51 -11.02
C TRP A 146 -2.42 -3.71 -12.53
N ASN A 147 -2.11 -4.90 -13.03
CA ASN A 147 -2.17 -5.21 -14.46
C ASN A 147 -3.58 -5.05 -15.06
N HIS A 148 -4.63 -5.06 -14.25
CA HIS A 148 -5.99 -4.80 -14.69
C HIS A 148 -6.32 -3.32 -14.71
N ILE A 149 -5.67 -2.54 -13.82
CA ILE A 149 -5.78 -1.07 -13.82
C ILE A 149 -5.16 -0.51 -15.09
N THR A 150 -3.93 -0.96 -15.44
CA THR A 150 -3.25 -0.52 -16.66
C THR A 150 -4.03 -0.89 -17.93
N ARG A 151 -4.66 -2.06 -17.96
CA ARG A 151 -5.57 -2.43 -19.06
C ARG A 151 -6.83 -1.55 -19.14
N ALA A 152 -7.39 -1.16 -17.98
CA ALA A 152 -8.55 -0.27 -17.94
C ALA A 152 -8.21 1.13 -18.48
N LEU A 153 -6.99 1.61 -18.28
CA LEU A 153 -6.51 2.89 -18.82
C LEU A 153 -6.47 2.93 -20.34
N LYS A 154 -6.27 1.78 -21.02
CA LYS A 154 -6.37 1.70 -22.50
C LYS A 154 -7.73 2.14 -23.03
N PHE A 155 -8.80 1.82 -22.32
CA PHE A 155 -10.15 2.23 -22.72
C PHE A 155 -10.42 3.74 -22.60
N LEU A 156 -9.61 4.43 -21.76
CA LEU A 156 -9.64 5.89 -21.66
C LEU A 156 -8.89 6.60 -22.80
N LYS A 157 -8.50 5.85 -23.86
CA LYS A 157 -7.68 6.37 -24.97
C LYS A 157 -6.35 6.98 -24.54
N ILE A 158 -5.80 6.54 -23.41
CA ILE A 158 -4.46 6.92 -23.00
C ILE A 158 -3.46 6.26 -23.96
N PRO A 159 -2.48 7.01 -24.51
CA PRO A 159 -1.48 6.47 -25.42
C PRO A 159 -0.77 5.25 -24.82
N ASP A 160 -0.55 4.21 -25.63
CA ASP A 160 0.04 2.94 -25.18
C ASP A 160 1.44 3.10 -24.57
N ILE A 161 2.16 4.17 -24.98
CA ILE A 161 3.49 4.48 -24.42
C ILE A 161 3.46 4.76 -22.92
N PHE A 162 2.44 5.48 -22.42
CA PHE A 162 2.31 5.74 -20.99
C PHE A 162 2.01 4.46 -20.19
N ILE A 163 1.17 3.59 -20.74
CA ILE A 163 0.83 2.30 -20.11
C ILE A 163 2.06 1.41 -20.06
N PHE A 164 2.83 1.37 -21.12
CA PHE A 164 4.09 0.63 -21.20
C PHE A 164 5.10 1.14 -20.17
N ILE A 165 5.28 2.46 -20.08
CA ILE A 165 6.17 3.08 -19.07
C ILE A 165 5.72 2.71 -17.66
N MET A 166 4.43 2.77 -17.34
CA MET A 166 3.89 2.40 -16.04
C MET A 166 4.16 0.94 -15.69
N ASP A 167 3.93 0.02 -16.62
CA ASP A 167 4.16 -1.42 -16.41
C ASP A 167 5.63 -1.74 -16.21
N ILE A 168 6.51 -1.11 -16.99
CA ILE A 168 7.97 -1.24 -16.83
C ILE A 168 8.41 -0.67 -15.48
N THR A 169 7.94 0.53 -15.14
CA THR A 169 8.32 1.20 -13.87
C THR A 169 8.05 0.30 -12.67
N ILE A 170 6.90 -0.36 -12.61
CA ILE A 170 6.59 -1.27 -11.50
C ILE A 170 7.48 -2.49 -11.48
N LYS A 171 7.81 -3.07 -12.65
CA LYS A 171 8.75 -4.18 -12.73
C LYS A 171 10.14 -3.77 -12.21
N TYR A 172 10.62 -2.58 -12.61
CA TYR A 172 11.90 -2.05 -12.14
C TYR A 172 11.91 -1.75 -10.64
N ILE A 173 10.82 -1.24 -10.08
CA ILE A 173 10.71 -1.03 -8.62
C ILE A 173 10.87 -2.35 -7.86
N VAL A 174 10.24 -3.42 -8.33
CA VAL A 174 10.37 -4.76 -7.71
C VAL A 174 11.80 -5.29 -7.85
N SER A 175 12.37 -5.25 -9.06
CA SER A 175 13.73 -5.71 -9.32
C SER A 175 14.77 -4.92 -8.50
N PHE A 176 14.63 -3.59 -8.44
CA PHE A 176 15.51 -2.75 -7.63
C PHE A 176 15.42 -3.07 -6.13
N ALA A 177 14.23 -3.36 -5.63
CA ALA A 177 14.05 -3.76 -4.24
C ALA A 177 14.69 -5.14 -3.94
N GLU A 178 14.64 -6.10 -4.88
CA GLU A 178 15.32 -7.39 -4.77
C GLU A 178 16.85 -7.22 -4.76
N ILE A 179 17.42 -6.45 -5.69
CA ILE A 179 18.85 -6.14 -5.74
C ILE A 179 19.31 -5.42 -4.47
N SER A 180 18.51 -4.48 -3.96
CA SER A 180 18.81 -3.78 -2.71
C SER A 180 18.86 -4.73 -1.50
N LEU A 181 18.00 -5.74 -1.46
CA LEU A 181 18.04 -6.78 -0.42
C LEU A 181 19.31 -7.63 -0.52
N GLU A 182 19.71 -8.03 -1.72
CA GLU A 182 20.94 -8.78 -1.93
C GLU A 182 22.17 -7.97 -1.48
N MET A 183 22.23 -6.69 -1.84
CA MET A 183 23.31 -5.79 -1.40
C MET A 183 23.36 -5.64 0.13
N LEU A 184 22.21 -5.45 0.79
CA LEU A 184 22.16 -5.34 2.25
C LEU A 184 22.52 -6.65 2.94
N SER A 185 22.14 -7.80 2.38
CA SER A 185 22.51 -9.10 2.91
C SER A 185 24.02 -9.35 2.77
N ALA A 186 24.61 -8.97 1.64
CA ALA A 186 26.08 -9.04 1.44
C ALA A 186 26.82 -8.12 2.39
N LEU A 187 26.34 -6.88 2.61
CA LEU A 187 26.90 -5.97 3.60
C LEU A 187 26.84 -6.56 5.02
N LYS A 188 25.73 -7.19 5.39
CA LYS A 188 25.59 -7.86 6.68
C LYS A 188 26.66 -8.95 6.89
N ILE A 189 26.88 -9.80 5.90
CA ILE A 189 27.92 -10.85 5.94
C ILE A 189 29.30 -10.24 6.06
N LYS A 190 29.61 -9.19 5.28
CA LYS A 190 30.91 -8.49 5.33
C LYS A 190 31.17 -7.84 6.70
N MET A 191 30.16 -7.24 7.32
CA MET A 191 30.27 -6.62 8.64
C MET A 191 30.59 -7.66 9.73
N ILE A 192 29.99 -8.85 9.63
CA ILE A 192 30.27 -9.97 10.56
C ILE A 192 31.69 -10.49 10.34
N GLY A 193 32.17 -10.61 9.08
CA GLY A 193 33.50 -11.10 8.75
C GLY A 193 34.65 -10.15 9.09
N HIS A 194 34.44 -8.83 8.99
CA HIS A 194 35.47 -7.83 9.22
C HIS A 194 35.87 -7.71 10.72
N ASN A 195 34.94 -8.00 11.60
CA ASN A 195 35.20 -7.91 13.05
C ASN A 195 36.11 -9.04 13.58
N LYS A 196 36.32 -10.11 12.79
CA LYS A 196 37.23 -11.22 13.14
C LYS A 196 38.72 -10.83 13.01
N ASN A 197 39.06 -9.88 12.13
CA ASN A 197 40.44 -9.48 11.83
C ASN A 197 40.98 -8.34 12.75
N SER A 198 40.10 -7.65 13.48
CA SER A 198 40.52 -6.53 14.35
C SER A 198 41.10 -6.96 15.72
N ASN A 199 40.98 -8.23 16.12
CA ASN A 199 41.45 -8.73 17.41
C ASN A 199 42.79 -9.46 17.33
N HIS A 200 43.55 -9.36 16.23
CA HIS A 200 44.82 -10.03 16.03
C HIS A 200 46.03 -9.04 15.90
N ASN A 201 45.88 -7.78 16.33
CA ASN A 201 47.01 -6.84 16.45
C ASN A 201 47.19 -6.39 17.90
#